data_d692b8267bbf0836055d197b5df46bac
#
_entry.id   d692b8267bbf0836055d197b5df46bac
#
_cell.length_a   1.000
_cell.length_b   1.000
_cell.length_c   1.000
_cell.angle_alpha   90.00
_cell.angle_beta   90.00
_cell.angle_gamma   90.00
#
_symmetry.space_group_name_H-M   'P 1'
#
loop_
_entity.id
_entity.type
_entity.pdbx_description
1 polymer ?
#
loop_
_entity_poly.entity_id
_entity_poly.type
_entity_poly.pdbx_seq_one_letter_code
_entity_poly.pdbx_strand_id
1 'polypeptide(L)'
;MSPRRTLAEARLTRAGIIRHGVDVASVEGLEGLTIGRLAADLGMSKSGVLGHFGDKESLQLAVVELAADEFWRDVWEPVAATPAGLLRLRAVAGSWLRYLTGDRPPGGCFFMAVGPEFDDRPGPVRDAVAGAADRWQRELLHQARQADGEVARDPEQVVFELTGIMLALHAAHRLRRDPSAPARAARAVARLLDL
;
A
#
# COMPACT_ATOMS: atom_id res chain seq x y z
N MET A 1 12.32 40.67 -4.70
CA MET A 1 13.10 39.44 -5.00
C MET A 1 12.70 38.40 -3.95
N SER A 2 11.97 37.35 -4.35
CA SER A 2 11.66 36.24 -3.42
C SER A 2 12.96 35.51 -3.06
N PRO A 3 13.20 35.20 -1.78
CA PRO A 3 14.38 34.45 -1.38
C PRO A 3 14.35 33.08 -2.09
N ARG A 4 15.47 32.65 -2.66
CA ARG A 4 15.64 31.31 -3.20
C ARG A 4 15.39 30.31 -2.06
N ARG A 5 14.37 29.47 -2.19
CA ARG A 5 14.16 28.33 -1.28
C ARG A 5 15.46 27.52 -1.18
N THR A 6 15.86 27.17 0.03
CA THR A 6 17.01 26.31 0.26
C THR A 6 16.72 24.91 -0.30
N LEU A 7 17.76 24.14 -0.62
CA LEU A 7 17.61 22.74 -1.06
C LEU A 7 16.84 21.89 -0.02
N ALA A 8 17.01 22.20 1.26
CA ALA A 8 16.30 21.53 2.34
C ALA A 8 14.80 21.85 2.32
N GLU A 9 14.41 23.12 2.15
CA GLU A 9 13.00 23.53 2.02
C GLU A 9 12.35 22.93 0.78
N ALA A 10 13.07 22.86 -0.35
CA ALA A 10 12.56 22.23 -1.57
C ALA A 10 12.30 20.73 -1.37
N ARG A 11 13.18 20.01 -0.65
CA ARG A 11 13.00 18.57 -0.31
C ARG A 11 11.80 18.36 0.62
N LEU A 12 11.64 19.19 1.64
CA LEU A 12 10.50 19.13 2.55
C LEU A 12 9.17 19.39 1.82
N THR A 13 9.14 20.40 0.94
CA THR A 13 7.97 20.68 0.11
C THR A 13 7.63 19.48 -0.79
N ARG A 14 8.64 18.91 -1.49
CA ARG A 14 8.45 17.74 -2.34
C ARG A 14 7.89 16.54 -1.55
N ALA A 15 8.44 16.26 -0.38
CA ALA A 15 7.96 15.18 0.50
C ALA A 15 6.50 15.42 0.95
N GLY A 16 6.14 16.66 1.28
CA GLY A 16 4.75 17.03 1.62
C GLY A 16 3.78 16.83 0.46
N ILE A 17 4.18 17.17 -0.77
CA ILE A 17 3.36 16.95 -1.97
C ILE A 17 3.13 15.46 -2.20
N ILE A 18 4.18 14.63 -2.11
CA ILE A 18 4.08 13.17 -2.32
C ILE A 18 3.18 12.55 -1.25
N ARG A 19 3.34 12.92 0.02
CA ARG A 19 2.51 12.40 1.12
C ARG A 19 1.03 12.74 0.92
N HIS A 20 0.71 14.01 0.59
CA HIS A 20 -0.66 14.38 0.26
C HIS A 20 -1.17 13.62 -0.97
N GLY A 21 -0.30 13.36 -1.94
CA GLY A 21 -0.61 12.53 -3.09
C GLY A 21 -1.02 11.09 -2.74
N VAL A 22 -0.36 10.46 -1.75
CA VAL A 22 -0.75 9.14 -1.24
C VAL A 22 -2.16 9.19 -0.63
N ASP A 23 -2.44 10.21 0.21
CA ASP A 23 -3.76 10.37 0.82
C ASP A 23 -4.85 10.55 -0.24
N VAL A 24 -4.66 11.44 -1.21
CA VAL A 24 -5.61 11.67 -2.33
C VAL A 24 -5.80 10.40 -3.16
N ALA A 25 -4.71 9.75 -3.59
CA ALA A 25 -4.79 8.58 -4.44
C ALA A 25 -5.42 7.36 -3.73
N SER A 26 -5.30 7.25 -2.41
CA SER A 26 -5.99 6.20 -1.66
C SER A 26 -7.52 6.30 -1.71
N VAL A 27 -8.06 7.51 -1.95
CA VAL A 27 -9.51 7.78 -2.00
C VAL A 27 -10.02 7.90 -3.44
N GLU A 28 -9.28 8.60 -4.30
CA GLU A 28 -9.72 9.01 -5.64
C GLU A 28 -8.98 8.24 -6.76
N GLY A 29 -8.06 7.36 -6.39
CA GLY A 29 -7.18 6.67 -7.33
C GLY A 29 -6.03 7.57 -7.85
N LEU A 30 -5.07 6.97 -8.53
CA LEU A 30 -3.94 7.69 -9.14
C LEU A 30 -4.37 8.53 -10.37
N GLU A 31 -5.43 8.15 -11.05
CA GLU A 31 -5.96 8.97 -12.15
C GLU A 31 -6.57 10.28 -11.62
N GLY A 32 -7.20 10.23 -10.44
CA GLY A 32 -7.70 11.42 -9.73
C GLY A 32 -6.59 12.37 -9.27
N LEU A 33 -5.36 11.87 -9.14
CA LEU A 33 -4.20 12.64 -8.73
C LEU A 33 -3.70 13.52 -9.89
N THR A 34 -4.04 14.81 -9.86
CA THR A 34 -3.59 15.78 -10.87
C THR A 34 -2.74 16.88 -10.25
N ILE A 35 -1.85 17.47 -11.04
CA ILE A 35 -1.05 18.63 -10.62
C ILE A 35 -1.95 19.77 -10.14
N GLY A 36 -3.09 19.98 -10.82
CA GLY A 36 -4.04 21.03 -10.46
C GLY A 36 -4.73 20.78 -9.13
N ARG A 37 -5.10 19.52 -8.83
CA ARG A 37 -5.69 19.11 -7.56
C ARG A 37 -4.73 19.35 -6.41
N LEU A 38 -3.50 18.83 -6.50
CA LEU A 38 -2.49 18.99 -5.45
C LEU A 38 -2.12 20.47 -5.23
N ALA A 39 -2.02 21.24 -6.29
CA ALA A 39 -1.74 22.66 -6.19
C ALA A 39 -2.82 23.39 -5.40
N ALA A 40 -4.10 23.09 -5.68
CA ALA A 40 -5.24 23.69 -4.97
C ALA A 40 -5.25 23.29 -3.49
N ASP A 41 -5.11 22.00 -3.19
CA ASP A 41 -5.15 21.45 -1.84
C ASP A 41 -4.02 21.98 -0.95
N LEU A 42 -2.83 22.20 -1.54
CA LEU A 42 -1.62 22.66 -0.82
C LEU A 42 -1.41 24.18 -0.87
N GLY A 43 -2.32 24.94 -1.47
CA GLY A 43 -2.17 26.41 -1.64
C GLY A 43 -0.96 26.79 -2.48
N MET A 44 -0.56 25.94 -3.45
CA MET A 44 0.59 26.14 -4.33
C MET A 44 0.15 26.53 -5.74
N SER A 45 1.06 27.14 -6.53
CA SER A 45 0.84 27.27 -7.96
C SER A 45 1.05 25.93 -8.68
N LYS A 46 0.33 25.70 -9.79
CA LYS A 46 0.55 24.50 -10.66
C LYS A 46 2.00 24.38 -11.12
N SER A 47 2.63 25.50 -11.49
CA SER A 47 4.04 25.55 -11.86
C SER A 47 4.97 25.22 -10.69
N GLY A 48 4.57 25.57 -9.46
CA GLY A 48 5.31 25.21 -8.25
C GLY A 48 5.32 23.72 -7.99
N VAL A 49 4.18 23.04 -8.13
CA VAL A 49 4.10 21.57 -8.01
C VAL A 49 4.85 20.90 -9.18
N LEU A 50 4.59 21.35 -10.42
CA LEU A 50 5.24 20.78 -11.61
C LEU A 50 6.77 20.92 -11.55
N GLY A 51 7.30 22.02 -11.00
CA GLY A 51 8.73 22.22 -10.82
C GLY A 51 9.45 21.18 -9.95
N HIS A 52 8.70 20.41 -9.13
CA HIS A 52 9.25 19.32 -8.31
C HIS A 52 9.28 17.96 -9.02
N PHE A 53 8.46 17.76 -10.05
CA PHE A 53 8.28 16.43 -10.67
C PHE A 53 8.49 16.45 -12.19
N GLY A 54 8.35 17.57 -12.85
CA GLY A 54 8.42 17.68 -14.31
C GLY A 54 7.09 17.35 -15.00
N ASP A 55 6.49 16.20 -14.69
CA ASP A 55 5.23 15.74 -15.27
C ASP A 55 4.36 14.94 -14.28
N LYS A 56 3.16 14.51 -14.74
CA LYS A 56 2.20 13.72 -13.93
C LYS A 56 2.74 12.33 -13.64
N GLU A 57 3.37 11.68 -14.60
CA GLU A 57 3.88 10.31 -14.44
C GLU A 57 4.97 10.25 -13.37
N SER A 58 5.93 11.17 -13.39
CA SER A 58 6.98 11.29 -12.37
C SER A 58 6.41 11.53 -10.96
N LEU A 59 5.32 12.32 -10.85
CA LEU A 59 4.60 12.49 -9.59
C LEU A 59 3.93 11.19 -9.15
N GLN A 60 3.22 10.50 -10.05
CA GLN A 60 2.56 9.23 -9.75
C GLN A 60 3.56 8.16 -9.30
N LEU A 61 4.70 8.05 -9.97
CA LEU A 61 5.78 7.13 -9.59
C LEU A 61 6.30 7.41 -8.18
N ALA A 62 6.55 8.69 -7.84
CA ALA A 62 7.00 9.07 -6.51
C ALA A 62 5.94 8.78 -5.42
N VAL A 63 4.65 8.89 -5.76
CA VAL A 63 3.54 8.54 -4.85
C VAL A 63 3.46 7.04 -4.63
N VAL A 64 3.61 6.22 -5.69
CA VAL A 64 3.65 4.75 -5.59
C VAL A 64 4.83 4.29 -4.73
N GLU A 65 6.01 4.87 -4.93
CA GLU A 65 7.22 4.58 -4.15
C GLU A 65 6.98 4.85 -2.65
N LEU A 66 6.50 6.05 -2.30
CA LEU A 66 6.21 6.37 -0.90
C LEU A 66 5.14 5.46 -0.31
N ALA A 67 4.07 5.16 -1.05
CA ALA A 67 3.01 4.27 -0.59
C ALA A 67 3.54 2.85 -0.31
N ALA A 68 4.49 2.35 -1.12
CA ALA A 68 5.14 1.06 -0.91
C ALA A 68 6.01 1.07 0.35
N ASP A 69 6.79 2.13 0.57
CA ASP A 69 7.61 2.27 1.77
C ASP A 69 6.76 2.39 3.04
N GLU A 70 5.66 3.15 2.99
CA GLU A 70 4.73 3.29 4.10
C GLU A 70 4.03 1.96 4.42
N PHE A 71 3.55 1.25 3.41
CA PHE A 71 2.96 -0.08 3.60
C PHE A 71 3.96 -1.05 4.24
N TRP A 72 5.20 -1.07 3.74
CA TRP A 72 6.27 -1.91 4.30
C TRP A 72 6.56 -1.56 5.76
N ARG A 73 6.72 -0.28 6.08
CA ARG A 73 6.96 0.21 7.44
C ARG A 73 5.79 -0.12 8.38
N ASP A 74 4.55 0.02 7.91
CA ASP A 74 3.38 -0.11 8.79
C ASP A 74 2.93 -1.57 8.96
N VAL A 75 3.23 -2.46 7.99
CA VAL A 75 2.81 -3.87 8.01
C VAL A 75 3.94 -4.81 8.33
N TRP A 76 5.12 -4.63 7.72
CA TRP A 76 6.25 -5.54 7.86
C TRP A 76 7.17 -5.22 9.02
N GLU A 77 7.65 -3.98 9.14
CA GLU A 77 8.66 -3.63 10.14
C GLU A 77 8.26 -3.98 11.58
N PRO A 78 6.99 -3.79 12.03
CA PRO A 78 6.59 -4.12 13.39
C PRO A 78 6.75 -5.61 13.74
N VAL A 79 6.84 -6.48 12.75
CA VAL A 79 6.89 -7.93 12.93
C VAL A 79 8.19 -8.56 12.40
N ALA A 80 9.09 -7.76 11.84
CA ALA A 80 10.33 -8.23 11.22
C ALA A 80 11.25 -9.02 12.17
N ALA A 81 11.20 -8.74 13.46
CA ALA A 81 11.98 -9.45 14.50
C ALA A 81 11.33 -10.79 14.95
N THR A 82 10.09 -11.08 14.55
CA THR A 82 9.45 -12.38 14.84
C THR A 82 10.23 -13.51 14.14
N PRO A 83 10.40 -14.69 14.75
CA PRO A 83 11.05 -15.82 14.08
C PRO A 83 10.42 -16.13 12.72
N ALA A 84 11.25 -16.37 11.70
CA ALA A 84 10.81 -16.64 10.33
C ALA A 84 9.90 -17.88 10.25
N GLY A 85 9.18 -18.01 9.17
CA GLY A 85 8.23 -19.10 8.95
C GLY A 85 6.83 -18.78 9.48
N LEU A 86 6.13 -19.78 9.99
CA LEU A 86 4.71 -19.70 10.37
C LEU A 86 4.45 -18.60 11.41
N LEU A 87 5.33 -18.43 12.40
CA LEU A 87 5.16 -17.40 13.43
C LEU A 87 5.16 -15.99 12.83
N ARG A 88 6.13 -15.71 11.95
CA ARG A 88 6.18 -14.41 11.28
C ARG A 88 5.03 -14.24 10.29
N LEU A 89 4.64 -15.28 9.56
CA LEU A 89 3.50 -15.22 8.65
C LEU A 89 2.19 -14.85 9.39
N ARG A 90 1.94 -15.45 10.56
CA ARG A 90 0.81 -15.11 11.44
C ARG A 90 0.91 -13.65 11.93
N ALA A 91 2.09 -13.23 12.36
CA ALA A 91 2.30 -11.85 12.82
C ALA A 91 2.08 -10.82 11.70
N VAL A 92 2.57 -11.11 10.49
CA VAL A 92 2.35 -10.30 9.28
C VAL A 92 0.87 -10.23 8.93
N ALA A 93 0.16 -11.35 8.92
CA ALA A 93 -1.28 -11.39 8.65
C ALA A 93 -2.05 -10.53 9.67
N GLY A 94 -1.72 -10.62 10.95
CA GLY A 94 -2.29 -9.77 12.01
C GLY A 94 -1.97 -8.28 11.82
N SER A 95 -0.75 -7.95 11.43
CA SER A 95 -0.34 -6.56 11.14
C SER A 95 -1.10 -6.00 9.92
N TRP A 96 -1.24 -6.79 8.86
CA TRP A 96 -1.98 -6.42 7.67
C TRP A 96 -3.49 -6.24 7.93
N LEU A 97 -4.10 -7.10 8.75
CA LEU A 97 -5.49 -6.92 9.23
C LEU A 97 -5.66 -5.57 9.92
N ARG A 98 -4.75 -5.21 10.83
CA ARG A 98 -4.80 -3.91 11.54
C ARG A 98 -4.64 -2.73 10.57
N TYR A 99 -3.71 -2.83 9.62
CA TYR A 99 -3.51 -1.81 8.59
C TYR A 99 -4.78 -1.59 7.75
N LEU A 100 -5.44 -2.66 7.31
CA LEU A 100 -6.67 -2.58 6.49
C LEU A 100 -7.88 -2.03 7.24
N THR A 101 -7.90 -2.13 8.56
CA THR A 101 -9.00 -1.65 9.42
C THR A 101 -8.68 -0.33 10.11
N GLY A 102 -7.48 0.21 9.91
CA GLY A 102 -7.04 1.50 10.42
C GLY A 102 -7.55 2.68 9.60
N ASP A 103 -7.27 3.87 10.12
CA ASP A 103 -7.75 5.15 9.54
C ASP A 103 -6.75 5.76 8.54
N ARG A 104 -5.59 5.14 8.34
CA ARG A 104 -4.54 5.65 7.45
C ARG A 104 -4.02 4.57 6.50
N PRO A 105 -3.86 4.88 5.21
CA PRO A 105 -4.31 6.10 4.49
C PRO A 105 -5.84 6.27 4.54
N PRO A 106 -6.38 7.49 4.32
CA PRO A 106 -7.82 7.76 4.49
C PRO A 106 -8.73 6.90 3.59
N GLY A 107 -8.25 6.51 2.42
CA GLY A 107 -8.94 5.58 1.50
C GLY A 107 -8.77 4.09 1.84
N GLY A 108 -8.00 3.74 2.88
CA GLY A 108 -7.57 2.36 3.15
C GLY A 108 -6.31 2.00 2.37
N CYS A 109 -6.11 0.72 2.06
CA CYS A 109 -4.89 0.28 1.37
C CYS A 109 -4.76 0.94 -0.01
N PHE A 110 -3.68 1.69 -0.20
CA PHE A 110 -3.35 2.35 -1.46
C PHE A 110 -3.35 1.36 -2.64
N PHE A 111 -2.68 0.23 -2.51
CA PHE A 111 -2.55 -0.75 -3.59
C PHE A 111 -3.87 -1.45 -3.95
N MET A 112 -4.78 -1.61 -2.98
CA MET A 112 -6.11 -2.16 -3.25
C MET A 112 -7.04 -1.13 -3.93
N ALA A 113 -6.79 0.16 -3.72
CA ALA A 113 -7.51 1.23 -4.42
C ALA A 113 -6.97 1.45 -5.84
N VAL A 114 -5.63 1.45 -6.00
CA VAL A 114 -4.95 1.83 -7.24
C VAL A 114 -4.75 0.64 -8.20
N GLY A 115 -4.54 -0.58 -7.69
CA GLY A 115 -4.24 -1.75 -8.52
C GLY A 115 -5.23 -1.95 -9.68
N PRO A 116 -6.56 -1.96 -9.43
CA PRO A 116 -7.56 -2.13 -10.50
C PRO A 116 -7.59 -1.03 -11.55
N GLU A 117 -6.99 0.15 -11.29
CA GLU A 117 -6.91 1.21 -12.31
C GLU A 117 -5.85 0.93 -13.38
N PHE A 118 -4.86 0.09 -13.03
CA PHE A 118 -3.66 -0.14 -13.85
C PHE A 118 -3.50 -1.58 -14.34
N ASP A 119 -4.44 -2.48 -14.08
CA ASP A 119 -4.36 -3.87 -14.53
C ASP A 119 -4.24 -3.98 -16.06
N ASP A 120 -4.99 -3.18 -16.83
CA ASP A 120 -4.98 -3.15 -18.30
C ASP A 120 -4.29 -1.88 -18.90
N ARG A 121 -3.49 -1.15 -18.11
CA ARG A 121 -2.81 0.08 -18.57
C ARG A 121 -1.30 -0.07 -18.55
N PRO A 122 -0.67 -0.57 -19.62
CA PRO A 122 0.79 -0.74 -19.64
C PRO A 122 1.53 0.60 -19.48
N GLY A 123 2.70 0.56 -18.84
CA GLY A 123 3.54 1.72 -18.64
C GLY A 123 4.24 1.75 -17.29
N PRO A 124 5.11 2.75 -17.05
CA PRO A 124 5.95 2.80 -15.86
C PRO A 124 5.19 2.76 -14.54
N VAL A 125 4.02 3.41 -14.47
CA VAL A 125 3.20 3.44 -13.24
C VAL A 125 2.62 2.05 -12.94
N ARG A 126 2.08 1.35 -13.97
CA ARG A 126 1.63 -0.04 -13.80
C ARG A 126 2.76 -0.93 -13.33
N ASP A 127 3.94 -0.80 -13.92
CA ASP A 127 5.09 -1.63 -13.59
C ASP A 127 5.56 -1.37 -12.15
N ALA A 128 5.50 -0.12 -11.68
CA ALA A 128 5.80 0.23 -10.30
C ALA A 128 4.76 -0.35 -9.32
N VAL A 129 3.46 -0.28 -9.62
CA VAL A 129 2.38 -0.86 -8.81
C VAL A 129 2.51 -2.37 -8.74
N ALA A 130 2.70 -3.03 -9.89
CA ALA A 130 2.90 -4.48 -9.98
C ALA A 130 4.16 -4.92 -9.24
N GLY A 131 5.28 -4.19 -9.41
CA GLY A 131 6.54 -4.47 -8.73
C GLY A 131 6.44 -4.40 -7.20
N ALA A 132 5.66 -3.46 -6.67
CA ALA A 132 5.38 -3.38 -5.23
C ALA A 132 4.54 -4.58 -4.74
N ALA A 133 3.50 -4.96 -5.48
CA ALA A 133 2.69 -6.13 -5.20
C ALA A 133 3.53 -7.42 -5.25
N ASP A 134 4.36 -7.59 -6.28
CA ASP A 134 5.27 -8.73 -6.44
C ASP A 134 6.28 -8.83 -5.30
N ARG A 135 6.84 -7.70 -4.84
CA ARG A 135 7.75 -7.67 -3.68
C ARG A 135 7.04 -8.19 -2.44
N TRP A 136 5.80 -7.78 -2.21
CA TRP A 136 5.00 -8.23 -1.09
C TRP A 136 4.68 -9.73 -1.18
N GLN A 137 4.24 -10.19 -2.34
CA GLN A 137 3.97 -11.61 -2.58
C GLN A 137 5.20 -12.48 -2.36
N ARG A 138 6.38 -12.07 -2.86
CA ARG A 138 7.64 -12.78 -2.64
C ARG A 138 7.98 -12.90 -1.15
N GLU A 139 7.74 -11.84 -0.37
CA GLU A 139 8.02 -11.90 1.07
C GLU A 139 7.07 -12.86 1.80
N LEU A 140 5.77 -12.80 1.53
CA LEU A 140 4.81 -13.75 2.09
C LEU A 140 5.19 -15.19 1.74
N LEU A 141 5.53 -15.44 0.47
CA LEU A 141 5.94 -16.75 -0.02
C LEU A 141 7.23 -17.23 0.65
N HIS A 142 8.19 -16.33 0.87
CA HIS A 142 9.41 -16.64 1.60
C HIS A 142 9.09 -17.13 3.02
N GLN A 143 8.19 -16.48 3.73
CA GLN A 143 7.78 -16.91 5.07
C GLN A 143 6.98 -18.21 5.04
N ALA A 144 6.08 -18.39 4.08
CA ALA A 144 5.31 -19.61 3.93
C ALA A 144 6.20 -20.84 3.65
N ARG A 145 7.23 -20.68 2.82
CA ARG A 145 8.22 -21.75 2.52
C ARG A 145 9.13 -22.10 3.69
N GLN A 146 9.28 -21.19 4.66
CA GLN A 146 10.04 -21.47 5.90
C GLN A 146 9.15 -21.96 7.04
N ALA A 147 7.85 -22.11 6.81
CA ALA A 147 6.94 -22.71 7.77
C ALA A 147 7.10 -24.24 7.78
N ASP A 148 6.48 -24.87 8.79
CA ASP A 148 6.36 -26.31 8.88
C ASP A 148 4.91 -26.75 8.60
N GLY A 149 4.69 -28.06 8.46
CA GLY A 149 3.35 -28.66 8.36
C GLY A 149 2.64 -28.36 7.03
N GLU A 150 1.33 -28.13 7.10
CA GLU A 150 0.46 -27.95 5.92
C GLU A 150 0.81 -26.69 5.12
N VAL A 151 1.20 -25.60 5.79
CA VAL A 151 1.60 -24.34 5.14
C VAL A 151 2.79 -24.56 4.22
N ALA A 152 3.75 -25.39 4.60
CA ALA A 152 4.92 -25.69 3.80
C ALA A 152 4.64 -26.64 2.61
N ARG A 153 3.51 -27.32 2.60
CA ARG A 153 3.14 -28.25 1.51
C ARG A 153 2.70 -27.51 0.24
N ASP A 154 1.96 -26.41 0.40
CA ASP A 154 1.51 -25.58 -0.71
C ASP A 154 1.58 -24.09 -0.33
N PRO A 155 2.79 -23.53 -0.23
CA PRO A 155 2.99 -22.14 0.18
C PRO A 155 2.38 -21.14 -0.80
N GLU A 156 2.32 -21.47 -2.10
CA GLU A 156 1.70 -20.64 -3.14
C GLU A 156 0.19 -20.52 -2.91
N GLN A 157 -0.49 -21.63 -2.60
CA GLN A 157 -1.92 -21.64 -2.30
C GLN A 157 -2.21 -20.85 -1.01
N VAL A 158 -1.41 -21.05 0.03
CA VAL A 158 -1.57 -20.32 1.30
C VAL A 158 -1.46 -18.81 1.09
N VAL A 159 -0.48 -18.36 0.31
CA VAL A 159 -0.30 -16.92 0.04
C VAL A 159 -1.43 -16.38 -0.84
N PHE A 160 -1.93 -17.16 -1.80
CA PHE A 160 -3.09 -16.81 -2.61
C PHE A 160 -4.35 -16.63 -1.74
N GLU A 161 -4.64 -17.59 -0.87
CA GLU A 161 -5.80 -17.53 0.04
C GLU A 161 -5.68 -16.39 1.04
N LEU A 162 -4.50 -16.18 1.64
CA LEU A 162 -4.25 -15.06 2.54
C LEU A 162 -4.51 -13.71 1.85
N THR A 163 -4.01 -13.54 0.63
CA THR A 163 -4.26 -12.34 -0.19
C THR A 163 -5.76 -12.17 -0.49
N GLY A 164 -6.45 -13.26 -0.85
CA GLY A 164 -7.90 -13.27 -1.07
C GLY A 164 -8.70 -12.85 0.17
N ILE A 165 -8.32 -13.32 1.36
CA ILE A 165 -8.93 -12.91 2.63
C ILE A 165 -8.77 -11.40 2.86
N MET A 166 -7.58 -10.84 2.59
CA MET A 166 -7.31 -9.40 2.76
C MET A 166 -8.08 -8.54 1.76
N LEU A 167 -8.20 -8.97 0.51
CA LEU A 167 -9.04 -8.31 -0.49
C LEU A 167 -10.52 -8.33 -0.09
N ALA A 168 -11.02 -9.48 0.36
CA ALA A 168 -12.39 -9.62 0.85
C ALA A 168 -12.66 -8.74 2.08
N LEU A 169 -11.71 -8.66 3.01
CA LEU A 169 -11.78 -7.75 4.16
C LEU A 169 -11.87 -6.31 3.70
N HIS A 170 -10.98 -5.87 2.82
CA HIS A 170 -10.97 -4.48 2.33
C HIS A 170 -12.32 -4.12 1.71
N ALA A 171 -12.83 -4.94 0.80
CA ALA A 171 -14.12 -4.71 0.15
C ALA A 171 -15.29 -4.72 1.15
N ALA A 172 -15.31 -5.65 2.11
CA ALA A 172 -16.36 -5.72 3.12
C ALA A 172 -16.32 -4.52 4.08
N HIS A 173 -15.14 -4.17 4.55
CA HIS A 173 -14.93 -3.09 5.53
C HIS A 173 -15.15 -1.71 4.90
N ARG A 174 -14.57 -1.44 3.72
CA ARG A 174 -14.60 -0.13 3.09
C ARG A 174 -15.88 0.13 2.29
N LEU A 175 -16.23 -0.77 1.37
CA LEU A 175 -17.36 -0.57 0.46
C LEU A 175 -18.70 -0.87 1.15
N ARG A 176 -18.80 -2.03 1.84
CA ARG A 176 -20.06 -2.45 2.46
C ARG A 176 -20.25 -1.95 3.89
N ARG A 177 -19.21 -1.36 4.51
CA ARG A 177 -19.24 -0.89 5.90
C ARG A 177 -19.68 -1.98 6.88
N ASP A 178 -19.33 -3.25 6.60
CA ASP A 178 -19.67 -4.40 7.43
C ASP A 178 -18.83 -4.42 8.72
N PRO A 179 -19.42 -4.18 9.91
CA PRO A 179 -18.69 -4.15 11.16
C PRO A 179 -18.16 -5.53 11.57
N SER A 180 -18.69 -6.61 10.98
CA SER A 180 -18.24 -7.99 11.26
C SER A 180 -17.06 -8.43 10.40
N ALA A 181 -16.69 -7.67 9.37
CA ALA A 181 -15.64 -8.04 8.41
C ALA A 181 -14.28 -8.29 9.07
N PRO A 182 -13.79 -7.47 10.01
CA PRO A 182 -12.50 -7.72 10.67
C PRO A 182 -12.49 -9.06 11.43
N ALA A 183 -13.55 -9.36 12.19
CA ALA A 183 -13.64 -10.61 12.94
C ALA A 183 -13.76 -11.85 12.03
N ARG A 184 -14.44 -11.72 10.88
CA ARG A 184 -14.52 -12.80 9.87
C ARG A 184 -13.17 -13.06 9.23
N ALA A 185 -12.46 -12.01 8.84
CA ALA A 185 -11.13 -12.12 8.25
C ALA A 185 -10.13 -12.74 9.24
N ALA A 186 -10.13 -12.30 10.50
CA ALA A 186 -9.28 -12.87 11.54
C ALA A 186 -9.52 -14.39 11.73
N ARG A 187 -10.79 -14.83 11.75
CA ARG A 187 -11.10 -16.28 11.82
C ARG A 187 -10.67 -17.04 10.57
N ALA A 188 -10.78 -16.43 9.39
CA ALA A 188 -10.34 -17.07 8.14
C ALA A 188 -8.82 -17.23 8.12
N VAL A 189 -8.06 -16.19 8.53
CA VAL A 189 -6.60 -16.27 8.69
C VAL A 189 -6.20 -17.34 9.71
N ALA A 190 -6.88 -17.39 10.86
CA ALA A 190 -6.59 -18.43 11.87
C ALA A 190 -6.75 -19.82 11.28
N ARG A 191 -7.86 -20.12 10.60
CA ARG A 191 -8.08 -21.43 9.95
C ARG A 191 -7.04 -21.75 8.89
N LEU A 192 -6.65 -20.75 8.10
CA LEU A 192 -5.66 -20.93 7.03
C LEU A 192 -4.27 -21.27 7.57
N LEU A 193 -3.87 -20.62 8.67
CA LEU A 193 -2.52 -20.73 9.22
C LEU A 193 -2.40 -21.67 10.41
N ASP A 194 -3.51 -22.23 10.93
CA ASP A 194 -3.54 -23.15 12.08
C ASP A 194 -3.75 -24.61 11.67
N LEU A 195 -3.88 -24.90 10.38
CA LEU A 195 -4.03 -26.24 9.81
C LEU A 195 -2.78 -27.12 9.97
#